data_4c452dc93ec84d1b488a1eadf3f21d40
#
_entry.id   4c452dc93ec84d1b488a1eadf3f21d40
#
_cell.length_a   1.000
_cell.length_b   1.000
_cell.length_c   1.000
_cell.angle_alpha   90.00
_cell.angle_beta   90.00
_cell.angle_gamma   90.00
#
_symmetry.space_group_name_H-M   'P 1'
#
loop_
_entity.id
_entity.type
_entity.pdbx_description
1 polymer ?
#
loop_
_entity_poly.entity_id
_entity_poly.type
_entity_poly.pdbx_seq_one_letter_code
_entity_poly.pdbx_strand_id
1 'polypeptide(L)'
;MENFHKACLLCGSSEFHSLGKEYEHAYLVKCSSCGLVFGKRIPTEAELQLHYAKYTRDNSISPITIKRYEELLDQFEPYRKLNRILDIGCGDGHFLAVAKRKGWEVFGTEYTNEAVNVCREKGIQIHQGSIQNYVADQFDVITSFEVLEHINDGREHLSKINELLRNKGLFYFTTPNFNSMSRRVLGGKWNVIEYPEHLLYYTKPTISKILNDAGFSKISFKTTGFNMQRFKLSGGNAEHIGNTDETLRNAIEEKKLLQFAKKIINGILNTFRLGDTLKGFFIKS
;
A
#
# COMPACT_ATOMS: atom_id res chain seq x y z
N MET A 1 10.21 -25.02 -12.81
CA MET A 1 11.48 -24.26 -12.93
C MET A 1 11.30 -22.93 -12.23
N GLU A 2 12.27 -22.51 -11.42
CA GLU A 2 12.24 -21.17 -10.82
C GLU A 2 12.36 -20.09 -11.89
N ASN A 3 11.50 -19.11 -11.84
CA ASN A 3 11.50 -17.99 -12.78
C ASN A 3 12.07 -16.74 -12.11
N PHE A 4 12.98 -16.05 -12.80
CA PHE A 4 13.67 -14.86 -12.26
C PHE A 4 13.54 -13.68 -13.20
N HIS A 5 13.37 -12.50 -12.66
CA HIS A 5 13.46 -11.27 -13.42
C HIS A 5 14.85 -11.09 -14.02
N LYS A 6 14.91 -10.80 -15.33
CA LYS A 6 16.14 -10.54 -16.07
C LYS A 6 16.47 -9.05 -16.15
N ALA A 7 15.50 -8.20 -15.86
CA ALA A 7 15.62 -6.75 -15.91
C ALA A 7 14.90 -6.09 -14.74
N CYS A 8 15.33 -4.89 -14.37
CA CYS A 8 14.72 -4.07 -13.33
C CYS A 8 13.28 -3.68 -13.71
N LEU A 9 12.34 -3.90 -12.82
CA LEU A 9 10.90 -3.64 -13.01
C LEU A 9 10.56 -2.13 -13.14
N LEU A 10 11.51 -1.25 -12.79
CA LEU A 10 11.33 0.21 -12.92
C LEU A 10 12.02 0.80 -14.14
N CYS A 11 13.28 0.45 -14.43
CA CYS A 11 14.05 1.12 -15.48
C CYS A 11 14.50 0.19 -16.62
N GLY A 12 14.22 -1.11 -16.54
CA GLY A 12 14.60 -2.09 -17.56
C GLY A 12 16.10 -2.46 -17.56
N SER A 13 16.93 -1.90 -16.69
CA SER A 13 18.36 -2.25 -16.59
C SER A 13 18.53 -3.70 -16.16
N SER A 14 19.50 -4.41 -16.76
CA SER A 14 19.91 -5.76 -16.33
C SER A 14 20.92 -5.75 -15.18
N GLU A 15 21.38 -4.57 -14.77
CA GLU A 15 22.38 -4.41 -13.71
C GLU A 15 21.72 -4.29 -12.35
N PHE A 16 21.81 -5.33 -11.55
CA PHE A 16 21.37 -5.35 -10.15
C PHE A 16 22.24 -6.29 -9.33
N HIS A 17 22.36 -6.00 -8.05
CA HIS A 17 23.18 -6.75 -7.11
C HIS A 17 22.36 -7.20 -5.88
N SER A 18 22.80 -8.28 -5.23
CA SER A 18 22.21 -8.75 -3.98
C SER A 18 22.36 -7.70 -2.88
N LEU A 19 21.36 -7.60 -2.00
CA LEU A 19 21.39 -6.74 -0.81
C LEU A 19 22.19 -7.35 0.36
N GLY A 20 22.63 -8.61 0.22
CA GLY A 20 23.35 -9.34 1.25
C GLY A 20 22.56 -10.50 1.86
N LYS A 21 23.25 -11.32 2.66
CA LYS A 21 22.73 -12.58 3.19
C LYS A 21 21.42 -12.44 4.00
N GLU A 22 21.26 -11.33 4.70
CA GLU A 22 20.07 -11.08 5.53
C GLU A 22 18.78 -10.94 4.74
N TYR A 23 18.86 -10.72 3.40
CA TYR A 23 17.73 -10.56 2.50
C TYR A 23 17.54 -11.73 1.51
N GLU A 24 18.38 -12.77 1.61
CA GLU A 24 18.33 -13.93 0.69
C GLU A 24 17.01 -14.70 0.77
N HIS A 25 16.38 -14.75 1.95
CA HIS A 25 15.10 -15.42 2.17
C HIS A 25 13.95 -14.82 1.33
N ALA A 26 14.08 -13.55 0.91
CA ALA A 26 13.12 -12.86 0.04
C ALA A 26 13.70 -12.56 -1.36
N TYR A 27 14.86 -13.14 -1.70
CA TYR A 27 15.50 -12.98 -3.01
C TYR A 27 15.75 -11.53 -3.43
N LEU A 28 15.99 -10.61 -2.47
CA LEU A 28 16.05 -9.18 -2.75
C LEU A 28 17.32 -8.80 -3.49
N VAL A 29 17.10 -8.03 -4.55
CA VAL A 29 18.14 -7.35 -5.32
C VAL A 29 17.85 -5.86 -5.43
N LYS A 30 18.93 -5.07 -5.61
CA LYS A 30 18.84 -3.64 -5.85
C LYS A 30 19.37 -3.30 -7.23
N CYS A 31 18.59 -2.58 -8.01
CA CYS A 31 19.00 -2.05 -9.30
C CYS A 31 20.08 -1.00 -9.13
N SER A 32 21.20 -1.17 -9.84
CA SER A 32 22.34 -0.24 -9.83
C SER A 32 22.00 1.11 -10.47
N SER A 33 21.10 1.10 -11.48
CA SER A 33 20.74 2.30 -12.24
C SER A 33 19.72 3.19 -11.54
N CYS A 34 18.62 2.62 -10.99
CA CYS A 34 17.52 3.43 -10.44
C CYS A 34 17.31 3.27 -8.93
N GLY A 35 17.99 2.31 -8.30
CA GLY A 35 17.92 2.07 -6.86
C GLY A 35 16.64 1.34 -6.39
N LEU A 36 15.78 0.86 -7.28
CA LEU A 36 14.64 0.02 -6.90
C LEU A 36 15.14 -1.27 -6.26
N VAL A 37 14.53 -1.66 -5.15
CA VAL A 37 14.71 -2.96 -4.52
C VAL A 37 13.50 -3.84 -4.86
N PHE A 38 13.75 -5.09 -5.27
CA PHE A 38 12.68 -6.00 -5.66
C PHE A 38 13.10 -7.46 -5.44
N GLY A 39 12.11 -8.34 -5.29
CA GLY A 39 12.32 -9.78 -5.30
C GLY A 39 12.72 -10.25 -6.69
N LYS A 40 13.92 -10.78 -6.85
CA LYS A 40 14.38 -11.29 -8.14
C LYS A 40 13.58 -12.52 -8.59
N ARG A 41 13.19 -13.39 -7.64
CA ARG A 41 12.39 -14.57 -7.91
C ARG A 41 10.93 -14.19 -8.09
N ILE A 42 10.32 -14.70 -9.16
CA ILE A 42 8.90 -14.53 -9.45
C ILE A 42 8.16 -15.68 -8.76
N PRO A 43 7.22 -15.38 -7.83
CA PRO A 43 6.44 -16.43 -7.18
C PRO A 43 5.52 -17.13 -8.18
N THR A 44 5.31 -18.41 -7.96
CA THR A 44 4.31 -19.18 -8.70
C THR A 44 2.92 -18.88 -8.14
N GLU A 45 1.89 -19.10 -8.97
CA GLU A 45 0.50 -18.95 -8.54
C GLU A 45 0.17 -19.85 -7.33
N ALA A 46 0.70 -21.09 -7.32
CA ALA A 46 0.52 -22.00 -6.20
C ALA A 46 1.13 -21.49 -4.89
N GLU A 47 2.30 -20.84 -4.93
CA GLU A 47 2.93 -20.22 -3.76
C GLU A 47 2.08 -19.06 -3.22
N LEU A 48 1.55 -18.22 -4.11
CA LEU A 48 0.66 -17.12 -3.73
C LEU A 48 -0.65 -17.63 -3.15
N GLN A 49 -1.29 -18.63 -3.77
CA GLN A 49 -2.52 -19.25 -3.26
C GLN A 49 -2.31 -19.85 -1.87
N LEU A 50 -1.20 -20.59 -1.65
CA LEU A 50 -0.86 -21.17 -0.35
C LEU A 50 -0.60 -20.10 0.71
N HIS A 51 0.01 -18.97 0.32
CA HIS A 51 0.26 -17.86 1.21
C HIS A 51 -1.06 -17.19 1.63
N TYR A 52 -1.90 -16.79 0.68
CA TYR A 52 -3.17 -16.13 0.96
C TYR A 52 -4.21 -17.02 1.66
N ALA A 53 -4.13 -18.36 1.51
CA ALA A 53 -4.99 -19.29 2.25
C ALA A 53 -4.76 -19.27 3.77
N LYS A 54 -3.62 -18.74 4.23
CA LYS A 54 -3.30 -18.62 5.66
C LYS A 54 -3.82 -17.32 6.29
N TYR A 55 -4.34 -16.39 5.50
CA TYR A 55 -4.83 -15.11 6.00
C TYR A 55 -6.07 -15.31 6.87
N THR A 56 -5.94 -14.95 8.15
CA THR A 56 -7.09 -14.82 9.03
C THR A 56 -7.66 -13.43 8.90
N ARG A 57 -8.97 -13.31 8.65
CA ARG A 57 -9.66 -12.03 8.50
C ARG A 57 -10.28 -11.61 9.82
N ASP A 58 -10.00 -10.40 10.24
CA ASP A 58 -10.74 -9.72 11.29
C ASP A 58 -11.74 -8.77 10.63
N ASN A 59 -13.02 -9.11 10.69
CA ASN A 59 -14.10 -8.32 10.10
C ASN A 59 -14.44 -7.06 10.91
N SER A 60 -13.73 -6.81 12.01
CA SER A 60 -13.94 -5.62 12.84
C SER A 60 -13.08 -4.46 12.37
N ILE A 61 -13.63 -3.26 12.44
CA ILE A 61 -12.90 -2.02 12.18
C ILE A 61 -13.08 -1.06 13.35
N SER A 62 -11.98 -0.51 13.86
CA SER A 62 -12.03 0.38 15.00
C SER A 62 -12.67 1.73 14.67
N PRO A 63 -13.36 2.38 15.63
CA PRO A 63 -13.90 3.74 15.44
C PRO A 63 -12.86 4.76 14.99
N ILE A 64 -11.62 4.61 15.45
CA ILE A 64 -10.49 5.47 15.03
C ILE A 64 -10.18 5.30 13.56
N THR A 65 -10.20 4.07 13.05
CA THR A 65 -9.96 3.81 11.62
C THR A 65 -11.10 4.39 10.79
N ILE A 66 -12.35 4.25 11.22
CA ILE A 66 -13.51 4.88 10.56
C ILE A 66 -13.30 6.39 10.48
N LYS A 67 -12.99 7.06 11.60
CA LYS A 67 -12.73 8.50 11.62
C LYS A 67 -11.60 8.91 10.67
N ARG A 68 -10.52 8.14 10.58
CA ARG A 68 -9.41 8.40 9.63
C ARG A 68 -9.84 8.26 8.18
N TYR A 69 -10.71 7.30 7.87
CA TYR A 69 -11.29 7.18 6.54
C TYR A 69 -12.19 8.37 6.21
N GLU A 70 -12.99 8.85 7.16
CA GLU A 70 -13.80 10.06 6.99
C GLU A 70 -12.94 11.28 6.73
N GLU A 71 -11.89 11.51 7.54
CA GLU A 71 -10.92 12.61 7.37
C GLU A 71 -10.17 12.53 6.03
N LEU A 72 -9.91 11.32 5.52
CA LEU A 72 -9.29 11.10 4.22
C LEU A 72 -10.26 11.42 3.08
N LEU A 73 -11.51 10.97 3.20
CA LEU A 73 -12.56 11.25 2.22
C LEU A 73 -12.87 12.75 2.13
N ASP A 74 -12.79 13.50 3.24
CA ASP A 74 -12.91 14.97 3.22
C ASP A 74 -11.81 15.62 2.39
N GLN A 75 -10.59 15.04 2.37
CA GLN A 75 -9.51 15.51 1.50
C GLN A 75 -9.73 15.16 0.02
N PHE A 76 -10.62 14.23 -0.28
CA PHE A 76 -10.96 13.83 -1.65
C PHE A 76 -12.10 14.68 -2.25
N GLU A 77 -12.91 15.36 -1.43
CA GLU A 77 -14.04 16.18 -1.88
C GLU A 77 -13.69 17.19 -3.00
N PRO A 78 -12.55 17.89 -2.99
CA PRO A 78 -12.19 18.80 -4.08
C PRO A 78 -12.07 18.13 -5.45
N TYR A 79 -11.85 16.81 -5.48
CA TYR A 79 -11.70 16.02 -6.70
C TYR A 79 -13.01 15.37 -7.16
N ARG A 80 -14.07 15.40 -6.35
CA ARG A 80 -15.37 14.79 -6.63
C ARG A 80 -16.14 15.53 -7.71
N LYS A 81 -16.29 14.91 -8.89
CA LYS A 81 -17.02 15.45 -10.07
C LYS A 81 -18.00 14.46 -10.64
N LEU A 82 -17.59 13.21 -10.87
CA LEU A 82 -18.40 12.10 -11.35
C LEU A 82 -19.06 11.33 -10.21
N ASN A 83 -18.69 11.62 -8.98
CA ASN A 83 -19.11 10.93 -7.77
C ASN A 83 -18.63 9.47 -7.66
N ARG A 84 -17.54 9.08 -8.35
CA ARG A 84 -17.09 7.69 -8.45
C ARG A 84 -15.72 7.51 -7.82
N ILE A 85 -15.62 6.54 -6.91
CA ILE A 85 -14.37 6.16 -6.24
C ILE A 85 -14.11 4.66 -6.40
N LEU A 86 -12.87 4.31 -6.76
CA LEU A 86 -12.42 2.92 -6.87
C LEU A 86 -11.33 2.66 -5.82
N ASP A 87 -11.44 1.56 -5.09
CA ASP A 87 -10.37 1.07 -4.19
C ASP A 87 -9.79 -0.24 -4.74
N ILE A 88 -8.49 -0.24 -5.01
CA ILE A 88 -7.78 -1.39 -5.57
C ILE A 88 -7.28 -2.25 -4.42
N GLY A 89 -7.61 -3.57 -4.44
CA GLY A 89 -7.32 -4.47 -3.33
C GLY A 89 -8.10 -4.07 -2.08
N CYS A 90 -9.40 -3.86 -2.23
CA CYS A 90 -10.24 -3.25 -1.19
C CYS A 90 -10.49 -4.15 0.04
N GLY A 91 -10.02 -5.40 0.02
CA GLY A 91 -10.28 -6.37 1.08
C GLY A 91 -11.78 -6.50 1.36
N ASP A 92 -12.17 -6.45 2.63
CA ASP A 92 -13.57 -6.52 3.05
C ASP A 92 -14.36 -5.22 2.82
N GLY A 93 -13.81 -4.25 2.09
CA GLY A 93 -14.49 -3.03 1.65
C GLY A 93 -14.80 -2.02 2.77
N HIS A 94 -14.06 -2.03 3.87
CA HIS A 94 -14.33 -1.13 5.00
C HIS A 94 -14.21 0.34 4.63
N PHE A 95 -13.17 0.71 3.88
CA PHE A 95 -13.00 2.08 3.37
C PHE A 95 -14.16 2.46 2.44
N LEU A 96 -14.52 1.59 1.50
CA LEU A 96 -15.62 1.82 0.55
C LEU A 96 -16.98 1.92 1.25
N ALA A 97 -17.20 1.15 2.33
CA ALA A 97 -18.42 1.29 3.13
C ALA A 97 -18.53 2.66 3.80
N VAL A 98 -17.41 3.25 4.25
CA VAL A 98 -17.37 4.64 4.76
C VAL A 98 -17.63 5.64 3.63
N ALA A 99 -16.98 5.45 2.48
CA ALA A 99 -17.18 6.30 1.30
C ALA A 99 -18.65 6.29 0.83
N LYS A 100 -19.29 5.11 0.81
CA LYS A 100 -20.71 4.96 0.49
C LYS A 100 -21.61 5.74 1.44
N ARG A 101 -21.36 5.71 2.76
CA ARG A 101 -22.11 6.52 3.72
C ARG A 101 -21.93 8.03 3.51
N LYS A 102 -20.78 8.47 2.96
CA LYS A 102 -20.54 9.86 2.52
C LYS A 102 -21.10 10.18 1.13
N GLY A 103 -21.86 9.25 0.53
CA GLY A 103 -22.59 9.45 -0.72
C GLY A 103 -21.77 9.21 -1.99
N TRP A 104 -20.61 8.57 -1.90
CA TRP A 104 -19.85 8.15 -3.08
C TRP A 104 -20.49 6.91 -3.73
N GLU A 105 -20.46 6.84 -5.05
CA GLU A 105 -20.62 5.63 -5.81
C GLU A 105 -19.31 4.82 -5.74
N VAL A 106 -19.40 3.62 -5.14
CA VAL A 106 -18.22 2.88 -4.67
C VAL A 106 -17.96 1.63 -5.51
N PHE A 107 -16.71 1.49 -5.91
CA PHE A 107 -16.22 0.39 -6.71
C PHE A 107 -14.96 -0.19 -6.07
N GLY A 108 -14.76 -1.51 -6.22
CA GLY A 108 -13.57 -2.17 -5.70
C GLY A 108 -13.03 -3.24 -6.63
N THR A 109 -11.74 -3.56 -6.48
CA THR A 109 -11.16 -4.80 -7.02
C THR A 109 -10.61 -5.65 -5.88
N GLU A 110 -10.78 -6.96 -5.95
CA GLU A 110 -10.29 -7.91 -4.94
C GLU A 110 -10.14 -9.30 -5.56
N TYR A 111 -9.19 -10.10 -5.07
CA TYR A 111 -8.91 -11.42 -5.61
C TYR A 111 -9.67 -12.54 -4.90
N THR A 112 -9.85 -12.45 -3.60
CA THR A 112 -10.37 -13.55 -2.77
C THR A 112 -11.89 -13.60 -2.81
N ASN A 113 -12.46 -14.80 -2.98
CA ASN A 113 -13.91 -15.00 -3.05
C ASN A 113 -14.63 -14.49 -1.81
N GLU A 114 -14.03 -14.71 -0.62
CA GLU A 114 -14.60 -14.34 0.67
C GLU A 114 -14.77 -12.82 0.77
N ALA A 115 -13.72 -12.03 0.45
CA ALA A 115 -13.80 -10.58 0.50
C ALA A 115 -14.75 -10.02 -0.57
N VAL A 116 -14.74 -10.61 -1.76
CA VAL A 116 -15.69 -10.24 -2.83
C VAL A 116 -17.14 -10.40 -2.36
N ASN A 117 -17.46 -11.50 -1.67
CA ASN A 117 -18.81 -11.73 -1.15
C ASN A 117 -19.16 -10.72 -0.05
N VAL A 118 -18.26 -10.45 0.89
CA VAL A 118 -18.44 -9.42 1.93
C VAL A 118 -18.69 -8.04 1.32
N CYS A 119 -17.96 -7.69 0.26
CA CYS A 119 -18.16 -6.43 -0.47
C CYS A 119 -19.54 -6.37 -1.15
N ARG A 120 -19.98 -7.46 -1.77
CA ARG A 120 -21.32 -7.54 -2.40
C ARG A 120 -22.44 -7.36 -1.37
N GLU A 121 -22.33 -7.98 -0.20
CA GLU A 121 -23.28 -7.82 0.90
C GLU A 121 -23.36 -6.37 1.40
N LYS A 122 -22.24 -5.63 1.36
CA LYS A 122 -22.19 -4.19 1.66
C LYS A 122 -22.70 -3.32 0.50
N GLY A 123 -23.10 -3.94 -0.64
CA GLY A 123 -23.57 -3.24 -1.84
C GLY A 123 -22.48 -2.41 -2.50
N ILE A 124 -21.25 -2.91 -2.50
CA ILE A 124 -20.09 -2.36 -3.22
C ILE A 124 -20.06 -3.02 -4.60
N GLN A 125 -19.86 -2.24 -5.66
CA GLN A 125 -19.64 -2.77 -7.00
C GLN A 125 -18.22 -3.33 -7.08
N ILE A 126 -18.10 -4.65 -7.12
CA ILE A 126 -16.81 -5.34 -6.99
C ILE A 126 -16.45 -6.12 -8.24
N HIS A 127 -15.24 -5.89 -8.76
CA HIS A 127 -14.59 -6.71 -9.77
C HIS A 127 -13.67 -7.72 -9.09
N GLN A 128 -13.87 -8.99 -9.36
CA GLN A 128 -12.97 -10.04 -8.87
C GLN A 128 -11.79 -10.21 -9.81
N GLY A 129 -10.59 -9.99 -9.30
CA GLY A 129 -9.34 -10.17 -10.04
C GLY A 129 -8.53 -8.89 -10.20
N SER A 130 -7.63 -8.92 -11.20
CA SER A 130 -6.70 -7.82 -11.45
C SER A 130 -7.40 -6.60 -12.05
N ILE A 131 -6.94 -5.42 -11.66
CA ILE A 131 -7.34 -4.15 -12.29
C ILE A 131 -7.00 -4.11 -13.80
N GLN A 132 -6.04 -4.91 -14.27
CA GLN A 132 -5.68 -4.98 -15.69
C GLN A 132 -6.86 -5.39 -16.57
N ASN A 133 -7.72 -6.28 -16.06
CA ASN A 133 -8.91 -6.76 -16.76
C ASN A 133 -10.16 -5.94 -16.44
N TYR A 134 -10.03 -4.87 -15.65
CA TYR A 134 -11.14 -4.04 -15.24
C TYR A 134 -11.52 -3.06 -16.34
N VAL A 135 -12.76 -3.12 -16.79
CA VAL A 135 -13.33 -2.20 -17.76
C VAL A 135 -14.45 -1.42 -17.11
N ALA A 136 -14.29 -0.13 -17.04
CA ALA A 136 -15.30 0.78 -16.47
C ALA A 136 -15.14 2.19 -17.05
N ASP A 137 -16.16 3.03 -16.80
CA ASP A 137 -16.04 4.48 -16.96
C ASP A 137 -15.03 5.07 -15.96
N GLN A 138 -14.66 6.30 -16.19
CA GLN A 138 -13.64 7.00 -15.41
C GLN A 138 -14.05 7.24 -13.96
N PHE A 139 -13.04 7.36 -13.09
CA PHE A 139 -13.16 7.65 -11.66
C PHE A 139 -12.63 9.03 -11.32
N ASP A 140 -13.21 9.65 -10.29
CA ASP A 140 -12.68 10.87 -9.68
C ASP A 140 -11.46 10.57 -8.82
N VAL A 141 -11.55 9.49 -8.06
CA VAL A 141 -10.53 9.06 -7.11
C VAL A 141 -10.31 7.56 -7.27
N ILE A 142 -9.05 7.18 -7.33
CA ILE A 142 -8.62 5.78 -7.16
C ILE A 142 -7.73 5.70 -5.94
N THR A 143 -7.99 4.71 -5.09
CA THR A 143 -7.19 4.43 -3.89
C THR A 143 -6.49 3.08 -3.99
N SER A 144 -5.37 2.94 -3.29
CA SER A 144 -4.60 1.71 -3.19
C SER A 144 -3.88 1.69 -1.83
N PHE A 145 -4.39 0.90 -0.89
CA PHE A 145 -3.83 0.82 0.47
C PHE A 145 -3.00 -0.44 0.62
N GLU A 146 -1.66 -0.29 0.73
CA GLU A 146 -0.72 -1.40 0.91
C GLU A 146 -0.92 -2.50 -0.17
N VAL A 147 -0.92 -2.11 -1.46
CA VAL A 147 -1.09 -3.03 -2.60
C VAL A 147 0.07 -2.93 -3.59
N LEU A 148 0.66 -1.74 -3.76
CA LEU A 148 1.67 -1.51 -4.80
C LEU A 148 2.91 -2.40 -4.63
N GLU A 149 3.24 -2.79 -3.40
CA GLU A 149 4.34 -3.70 -3.06
C GLU A 149 4.11 -5.15 -3.50
N HIS A 150 2.85 -5.55 -3.69
CA HIS A 150 2.46 -6.90 -4.13
C HIS A 150 2.44 -7.06 -5.65
N ILE A 151 2.52 -5.95 -6.39
CA ILE A 151 2.35 -5.94 -7.85
C ILE A 151 3.68 -6.23 -8.54
N ASN A 152 3.68 -7.30 -9.36
CA ASN A 152 4.88 -7.72 -10.08
C ASN A 152 5.27 -6.77 -11.23
N ASP A 153 4.28 -6.16 -11.92
CA ASP A 153 4.50 -5.12 -12.94
C ASP A 153 3.87 -3.79 -12.51
N GLY A 154 4.63 -3.02 -11.75
CA GLY A 154 4.19 -1.70 -11.25
C GLY A 154 3.95 -0.66 -12.35
N ARG A 155 4.61 -0.77 -13.51
CA ARG A 155 4.41 0.16 -14.63
C ARG A 155 3.08 -0.04 -15.31
N GLU A 156 2.78 -1.27 -15.69
CA GLU A 156 1.50 -1.63 -16.29
C GLU A 156 0.35 -1.31 -15.35
N HIS A 157 0.51 -1.63 -14.07
CA HIS A 157 -0.47 -1.32 -13.03
C HIS A 157 -0.79 0.17 -12.92
N LEU A 158 0.24 1.02 -12.82
CA LEU A 158 0.06 2.47 -12.74
C LEU A 158 -0.46 3.08 -14.04
N SER A 159 -0.09 2.52 -15.21
CA SER A 159 -0.66 2.92 -16.50
C SER A 159 -2.17 2.66 -16.54
N LYS A 160 -2.61 1.49 -16.04
CA LYS A 160 -4.04 1.16 -15.95
C LYS A 160 -4.80 2.05 -14.97
N ILE A 161 -4.20 2.40 -13.84
CA ILE A 161 -4.78 3.38 -12.90
C ILE A 161 -4.93 4.74 -13.60
N ASN A 162 -3.92 5.18 -14.34
CA ASN A 162 -3.99 6.44 -15.09
C ASN A 162 -5.09 6.41 -16.15
N GLU A 163 -5.26 5.31 -16.88
CA GLU A 163 -6.34 5.12 -17.86
C GLU A 163 -7.72 5.31 -17.22
N LEU A 164 -7.96 4.64 -16.08
CA LEU A 164 -9.25 4.64 -15.37
C LEU A 164 -9.56 5.96 -14.66
N LEU A 165 -8.58 6.81 -14.38
CA LEU A 165 -8.82 8.13 -13.82
C LEU A 165 -9.27 9.12 -14.90
N ARG A 166 -10.28 9.95 -14.58
CA ARG A 166 -10.56 11.13 -15.40
C ARG A 166 -9.39 12.12 -15.38
N ASN A 167 -9.33 13.03 -16.32
CA ASN A 167 -8.36 14.13 -16.31
C ASN A 167 -8.44 14.90 -14.99
N LYS A 168 -7.29 15.15 -14.36
CA LYS A 168 -7.16 15.75 -13.02
C LYS A 168 -7.86 14.92 -11.90
N GLY A 169 -8.16 13.66 -12.14
CA GLY A 169 -8.58 12.72 -11.10
C GLY A 169 -7.43 12.39 -10.14
N LEU A 170 -7.77 12.03 -8.91
CA LEU A 170 -6.83 11.80 -7.83
C LEU A 170 -6.47 10.32 -7.70
N PHE A 171 -5.18 10.02 -7.65
CA PHE A 171 -4.65 8.76 -7.16
C PHE A 171 -4.08 8.93 -5.75
N TYR A 172 -4.63 8.20 -4.80
CA TYR A 172 -4.11 8.12 -3.44
C TYR A 172 -3.59 6.72 -3.16
N PHE A 173 -2.41 6.61 -2.55
CA PHE A 173 -1.88 5.31 -2.15
C PHE A 173 -1.12 5.36 -0.83
N THR A 174 -1.03 4.19 -0.21
CA THR A 174 -0.05 3.88 0.84
C THR A 174 0.74 2.64 0.44
N THR A 175 2.02 2.59 0.83
CA THR A 175 2.90 1.43 0.65
C THR A 175 4.05 1.52 1.65
N PRO A 176 4.67 0.41 2.07
CA PRO A 176 5.82 0.43 2.95
C PRO A 176 7.00 1.22 2.37
N ASN A 177 7.74 1.90 3.26
CA ASN A 177 8.92 2.65 2.89
C ASN A 177 10.20 1.85 3.15
N PHE A 178 10.85 1.36 2.12
CA PHE A 178 12.11 0.63 2.28
C PHE A 178 13.24 1.48 2.88
N ASN A 179 13.13 2.82 2.85
CA ASN A 179 14.07 3.73 3.50
C ASN A 179 13.71 4.06 4.96
N SER A 180 12.76 3.36 5.56
CA SER A 180 12.27 3.64 6.91
C SER A 180 13.32 3.42 8.00
N MET A 181 13.11 4.09 9.14
CA MET A 181 13.92 3.88 10.34
C MET A 181 13.79 2.43 10.83
N SER A 182 12.57 1.88 10.85
CA SER A 182 12.32 0.51 11.27
C SER A 182 13.14 -0.50 10.46
N ARG A 183 13.13 -0.39 9.12
CA ARG A 183 13.95 -1.25 8.26
C ARG A 183 15.44 -1.09 8.51
N ARG A 184 15.92 0.14 8.73
CA ARG A 184 17.36 0.39 8.99
C ARG A 184 17.85 -0.25 10.29
N VAL A 185 16.98 -0.32 11.30
CA VAL A 185 17.32 -0.94 12.60
C VAL A 185 17.16 -2.46 12.55
N LEU A 186 16.11 -2.98 11.89
CA LEU A 186 15.77 -4.41 11.87
C LEU A 186 16.47 -5.19 10.75
N GLY A 187 16.97 -4.50 9.72
CA GLY A 187 17.60 -5.15 8.57
C GLY A 187 16.68 -6.14 7.88
N GLY A 188 17.17 -7.33 7.58
CA GLY A 188 16.40 -8.43 6.98
C GLY A 188 15.32 -9.03 7.88
N LYS A 189 15.31 -8.69 9.18
CA LYS A 189 14.26 -9.09 10.13
C LYS A 189 13.05 -8.16 10.12
N TRP A 190 13.06 -7.12 9.30
CA TRP A 190 11.92 -6.24 9.17
C TRP A 190 10.72 -7.02 8.60
N ASN A 191 9.62 -7.09 9.36
CA ASN A 191 8.46 -7.93 9.06
C ASN A 191 7.72 -7.61 7.74
N VAL A 192 8.12 -6.55 7.04
CA VAL A 192 7.63 -6.23 5.69
C VAL A 192 8.43 -6.98 4.61
N ILE A 193 9.60 -7.56 4.96
CA ILE A 193 10.36 -8.38 4.02
C ILE A 193 9.80 -9.79 4.08
N GLU A 194 8.82 -10.03 3.24
CA GLU A 194 8.03 -11.26 3.23
C GLU A 194 7.82 -11.76 1.80
N TYR A 195 8.45 -12.88 1.48
CA TYR A 195 8.24 -13.57 0.22
C TYR A 195 7.24 -14.74 0.45
N PRO A 196 6.27 -14.96 -0.40
CA PRO A 196 6.10 -14.41 -1.76
C PRO A 196 5.18 -13.18 -1.84
N GLU A 197 4.80 -12.56 -0.72
CA GLU A 197 3.80 -11.51 -0.68
C GLU A 197 4.30 -10.17 -1.22
N HIS A 198 5.42 -9.69 -0.66
CA HIS A 198 5.99 -8.40 -1.06
C HIS A 198 7.07 -8.58 -2.13
N LEU A 199 6.81 -8.05 -3.31
CA LEU A 199 7.67 -8.17 -4.49
C LEU A 199 8.44 -6.89 -4.79
N LEU A 200 7.87 -5.72 -4.48
CA LEU A 200 8.47 -4.41 -4.74
C LEU A 200 8.66 -3.62 -3.44
N TYR A 201 9.84 -3.07 -3.27
CA TYR A 201 10.22 -2.32 -2.07
C TYR A 201 10.55 -0.88 -2.45
N TYR A 202 9.57 -0.02 -2.31
CA TYR A 202 9.67 1.36 -2.74
C TYR A 202 10.36 2.26 -1.73
N THR A 203 11.05 3.26 -2.27
CA THR A 203 11.49 4.46 -1.56
C THR A 203 10.79 5.67 -2.19
N LYS A 204 10.80 6.82 -1.50
CA LYS A 204 10.22 8.04 -2.05
C LYS A 204 10.75 8.40 -3.45
N PRO A 205 12.07 8.31 -3.77
CA PRO A 205 12.56 8.53 -5.12
C PRO A 205 12.06 7.52 -6.15
N THR A 206 12.11 6.22 -5.85
CA THR A 206 11.77 5.17 -6.83
C THR A 206 10.29 5.19 -7.19
N ILE A 207 9.38 5.36 -6.20
CA ILE A 207 7.96 5.45 -6.49
C ILE A 207 7.57 6.78 -7.16
N SER A 208 8.26 7.89 -6.83
CA SER A 208 8.04 9.16 -7.54
C SER A 208 8.41 9.05 -9.01
N LYS A 209 9.50 8.33 -9.32
CA LYS A 209 9.91 8.13 -10.71
C LYS A 209 8.87 7.35 -11.50
N ILE A 210 8.43 6.19 -10.98
CA ILE A 210 7.46 5.34 -11.71
C ILE A 210 6.11 6.06 -11.89
N LEU A 211 5.68 6.84 -10.90
CA LEU A 211 4.44 7.64 -11.00
C LEU A 211 4.56 8.76 -12.05
N ASN A 212 5.69 9.47 -12.07
CA ASN A 212 5.93 10.49 -13.09
C ASN A 212 5.97 9.87 -14.51
N ASP A 213 6.67 8.72 -14.65
CA ASP A 213 6.74 7.98 -15.93
C ASP A 213 5.35 7.50 -16.38
N ALA A 214 4.43 7.23 -15.45
CA ALA A 214 3.04 6.83 -15.71
C ALA A 214 2.07 8.03 -15.88
N GLY A 215 2.56 9.28 -15.97
CA GLY A 215 1.75 10.47 -16.25
C GLY A 215 1.04 11.05 -15.03
N PHE A 216 1.58 10.86 -13.82
CA PHE A 216 1.05 11.46 -12.60
C PHE A 216 1.86 12.65 -12.13
N SER A 217 1.17 13.73 -11.73
CA SER A 217 1.74 14.89 -11.08
C SER A 217 1.50 14.88 -9.58
N LYS A 218 2.55 15.19 -8.82
CA LYS A 218 2.51 15.16 -7.36
C LYS A 218 1.75 16.35 -6.78
N ILE A 219 0.77 16.09 -5.89
CA ILE A 219 0.13 17.08 -5.02
C ILE A 219 0.81 17.09 -3.66
N SER A 220 0.84 15.93 -2.99
CA SER A 220 1.45 15.78 -1.67
C SER A 220 2.09 14.40 -1.56
N PHE A 221 3.28 14.32 -0.94
CA PHE A 221 3.95 13.05 -0.72
C PHE A 221 4.69 13.07 0.61
N LYS A 222 4.25 12.23 1.54
CA LYS A 222 4.75 12.19 2.92
C LYS A 222 5.24 10.79 3.28
N THR A 223 6.19 10.73 4.22
CA THR A 223 6.50 9.52 4.95
C THR A 223 6.00 9.67 6.37
N THR A 224 5.26 8.70 6.87
CA THR A 224 4.60 8.80 8.17
C THR A 224 4.66 7.49 8.93
N GLY A 225 4.47 7.58 10.25
CA GLY A 225 4.39 6.44 11.12
C GLY A 225 5.75 5.92 11.57
N PHE A 226 5.74 5.41 12.78
CA PHE A 226 6.74 4.57 13.37
C PHE A 226 5.98 3.48 14.11
N ASN A 227 6.08 2.25 13.62
CA ASN A 227 5.31 1.15 14.17
C ASN A 227 6.15 0.37 15.18
N MET A 228 5.91 0.62 16.48
CA MET A 228 6.58 -0.09 17.58
C MET A 228 6.33 -1.60 17.57
N GLN A 229 5.20 -2.06 17.02
CA GLN A 229 4.90 -3.49 16.93
C GLN A 229 5.83 -4.21 15.95
N ARG A 230 6.26 -3.54 14.88
CA ARG A 230 7.24 -4.12 13.93
C ARG A 230 8.51 -4.56 14.64
N PHE A 231 8.92 -3.87 15.71
CA PHE A 231 10.06 -4.27 16.54
C PHE A 231 9.76 -5.50 17.40
N LYS A 232 8.54 -5.61 17.93
CA LYS A 232 8.12 -6.75 18.75
C LYS A 232 7.96 -8.02 17.91
N LEU A 233 7.32 -7.93 16.74
CA LEU A 233 7.14 -9.05 15.81
C LEU A 233 8.47 -9.58 15.27
N SER A 234 9.44 -8.70 15.00
CA SER A 234 10.78 -9.08 14.56
C SER A 234 11.61 -9.79 15.65
N GLY A 235 11.16 -9.78 16.91
CA GLY A 235 11.80 -10.46 18.05
C GLY A 235 11.36 -11.91 18.27
N GLY A 236 10.54 -12.52 17.40
CA GLY A 236 10.21 -13.95 17.43
C GLY A 236 9.02 -14.34 18.30
N ASN A 237 8.31 -13.41 18.94
CA ASN A 237 7.10 -13.68 19.72
C ASN A 237 5.85 -13.23 18.95
N ALA A 238 5.42 -14.05 17.99
CA ALA A 238 4.32 -13.72 17.06
C ALA A 238 2.94 -14.22 17.56
N GLU A 239 2.71 -14.33 18.86
CA GLU A 239 1.39 -14.69 19.38
C GLU A 239 0.63 -13.46 19.89
N HIS A 240 -0.53 -13.19 19.28
CA HIS A 240 -1.63 -12.29 19.67
C HIS A 240 -1.29 -10.83 20.03
N ILE A 241 -1.09 -9.96 19.02
CA ILE A 241 -0.86 -8.52 19.25
C ILE A 241 -1.95 -7.59 18.63
N GLY A 242 -3.11 -8.10 18.25
CA GLY A 242 -4.21 -7.24 17.74
C GLY A 242 -4.65 -6.15 18.75
N ASN A 243 -4.78 -6.48 20.01
CA ASN A 243 -5.36 -5.59 21.04
C ASN A 243 -4.41 -4.50 21.58
N THR A 244 -3.09 -4.71 21.57
CA THR A 244 -2.14 -3.73 22.15
C THR A 244 -1.92 -2.48 21.28
N ASP A 245 -2.06 -2.60 19.97
CA ASP A 245 -1.90 -1.46 19.06
C ASP A 245 -3.12 -0.52 19.11
N GLU A 246 -4.30 -1.09 19.25
CA GLU A 246 -5.54 -0.32 19.40
C GLU A 246 -5.59 0.44 20.72
N THR A 247 -5.17 -0.18 21.81
CA THR A 247 -5.07 0.48 23.13
C THR A 247 -4.07 1.64 23.10
N LEU A 248 -2.90 1.47 22.46
CA LEU A 248 -1.92 2.53 22.30
C LEU A 248 -2.42 3.65 21.36
N ARG A 249 -3.12 3.30 20.29
CA ARG A 249 -3.74 4.26 19.37
C ARG A 249 -4.81 5.09 20.11
N ASN A 250 -5.67 4.44 20.87
CA ASN A 250 -6.70 5.09 21.70
C ASN A 250 -6.06 6.05 22.70
N ALA A 251 -5.03 5.61 23.44
CA ALA A 251 -4.32 6.47 24.40
C ALA A 251 -3.64 7.68 23.74
N ILE A 252 -3.12 7.55 22.53
CA ILE A 252 -2.53 8.67 21.77
C ILE A 252 -3.62 9.64 21.31
N GLU A 253 -4.79 9.16 20.93
CA GLU A 253 -5.86 10.03 20.44
C GLU A 253 -6.64 10.72 21.57
N GLU A 254 -6.67 10.15 22.77
CA GLU A 254 -7.29 10.78 23.96
C GLU A 254 -6.44 11.90 24.58
N LYS A 255 -5.11 11.84 24.45
CA LYS A 255 -4.21 12.79 25.10
C LYS A 255 -3.62 13.80 24.12
N LYS A 256 -4.02 15.07 24.20
CA LYS A 256 -3.52 16.18 23.34
C LYS A 256 -1.99 16.26 23.28
N LEU A 257 -1.30 16.00 24.40
CA LEU A 257 0.16 16.01 24.47
C LEU A 257 0.79 14.90 23.60
N LEU A 258 0.20 13.69 23.63
CA LEU A 258 0.66 12.57 22.81
C LEU A 258 0.38 12.78 21.31
N GLN A 259 -0.75 13.41 20.98
CA GLN A 259 -1.05 13.82 19.59
C GLN A 259 -0.02 14.84 19.08
N PHE A 260 0.33 15.82 19.92
CA PHE A 260 1.34 16.82 19.58
C PHE A 260 2.73 16.19 19.40
N ALA A 261 3.16 15.31 20.32
CA ALA A 261 4.40 14.56 20.19
C ALA A 261 4.43 13.71 18.91
N LYS A 262 3.34 12.99 18.59
CA LYS A 262 3.18 12.22 17.34
C LYS A 262 3.31 13.11 16.10
N LYS A 263 2.74 14.32 16.13
CA LYS A 263 2.83 15.28 15.02
C LYS A 263 4.27 15.74 14.80
N ILE A 264 5.02 16.03 15.87
CA ILE A 264 6.44 16.40 15.79
C ILE A 264 7.27 15.24 15.25
N ILE A 265 7.11 14.05 15.81
CA ILE A 265 7.84 12.85 15.35
C ILE A 265 7.56 12.60 13.88
N ASN A 266 6.30 12.63 13.45
CA ASN A 266 5.95 12.46 12.04
C ASN A 266 6.52 13.58 11.16
N GLY A 267 6.61 14.81 11.66
CA GLY A 267 7.27 15.94 10.98
C GLY A 267 8.75 15.65 10.73
N ILE A 268 9.46 15.20 11.75
CA ILE A 268 10.88 14.81 11.68
C ILE A 268 11.07 13.64 10.69
N LEU A 269 10.28 12.57 10.87
CA LEU A 269 10.35 11.39 10.00
C LEU A 269 10.07 11.74 8.54
N ASN A 270 9.13 12.64 8.27
CA ASN A 270 8.84 13.08 6.92
C ASN A 270 9.97 13.92 6.32
N THR A 271 10.57 14.82 7.09
CA THR A 271 11.72 15.66 6.66
C THR A 271 12.90 14.78 6.24
N PHE A 272 13.23 13.78 7.04
CA PHE A 272 14.30 12.84 6.76
C PHE A 272 13.90 11.64 5.88
N ARG A 273 12.62 11.55 5.46
CA ARG A 273 12.06 10.47 4.65
C ARG A 273 12.18 9.09 5.31
N LEU A 274 12.08 9.03 6.63
CA LEU A 274 12.32 7.84 7.47
C LEU A 274 11.05 7.20 8.05
N GLY A 275 9.86 7.77 7.80
CA GLY A 275 8.59 7.16 8.22
C GLY A 275 8.37 5.79 7.57
N ASP A 276 7.67 4.89 8.25
CA ASP A 276 7.47 3.49 7.82
C ASP A 276 6.58 3.35 6.59
N THR A 277 5.67 4.30 6.37
CA THR A 277 4.71 4.27 5.26
C THR A 277 4.90 5.48 4.34
N LEU A 278 4.95 5.25 3.06
CA LEU A 278 4.83 6.26 2.01
C LEU A 278 3.33 6.55 1.79
N LYS A 279 2.94 7.84 1.76
CA LYS A 279 1.57 8.28 1.48
C LYS A 279 1.59 9.33 0.38
N GLY A 280 0.96 9.03 -0.74
CA GLY A 280 0.96 9.85 -1.93
C GLY A 280 -0.41 10.33 -2.33
N PHE A 281 -0.51 11.63 -2.65
CA PHE A 281 -1.61 12.25 -3.38
C PHE A 281 -1.05 12.72 -4.73
N PHE A 282 -1.54 12.12 -5.79
CA PHE A 282 -1.09 12.40 -7.16
C PHE A 282 -2.31 12.61 -8.04
N ILE A 283 -2.21 13.45 -9.06
CA ILE A 283 -3.27 13.65 -10.05
C ILE A 283 -2.80 13.16 -11.42
N LYS A 284 -3.73 12.67 -12.21
CA LYS A 284 -3.52 12.45 -13.65
C LYS A 284 -3.19 13.79 -14.31
N SER A 285 -2.06 13.85 -14.99
CA SER A 285 -1.53 15.05 -15.65
C SER A 285 -2.38 15.50 -16.81
#